data_af6b64abef286f153988978f1016c686
#
_entry.id   af6b64abef286f153988978f1016c686
#
_cell.length_a   1.000
_cell.length_b   1.000
_cell.length_c   1.000
_cell.angle_alpha   90.00
_cell.angle_beta   90.00
_cell.angle_gamma   90.00
#
_symmetry.space_group_name_H-M   'P 1'
#
loop_
_entity.id
_entity.type
_entity.pdbx_description
1 polymer ?
#
loop_
_entity_poly.entity_id
_entity_poly.type
_entity_poly.pdbx_seq_one_letter_code
_entity_poly.pdbx_strand_id
1 'polypeptide(L)'
;MKTAYIVKGYRTAVGKAPKGLFRFKRPDELAAETIEYMMNELPQLDKKRIDDVIVGNAMPEAEQGLNMGRLISLMGLDIEDVPGVTVNRYCASGLETIGIATAKIQSGMADCIIAGGAESMSYIPMGGYKPTPDYATAKEGHEDYYWGMGLTAEAVAKQFKVSREDQDEFAFNSHMKALKAQEEDRFQDQIVPIEVEHTFVNEAGKKETKNYTVNKDEGPRKGTNIPTLNKLRPVFAEGGSVTAGNSSQMSDGAAFVMVMSEEMVKELNLEPVARLVNYAAAGVEPRIMGIGPVKAIPK
;
A
#
# COMPACT_ATOMS: atom_id res chain seq x y z
N MET A 1 -5.19 -30.30 -1.70
CA MET A 1 -4.77 -28.91 -1.41
C MET A 1 -5.58 -28.44 -0.21
N LYS A 2 -4.92 -27.85 0.81
CA LYS A 2 -5.63 -27.23 1.94
C LYS A 2 -6.42 -26.00 1.46
N THR A 3 -7.48 -25.63 2.17
CA THR A 3 -8.17 -24.36 1.94
C THR A 3 -7.52 -23.29 2.82
N ALA A 4 -7.28 -22.10 2.25
CA ALA A 4 -6.76 -20.95 2.98
C ALA A 4 -7.84 -19.85 3.06
N TYR A 5 -8.00 -19.27 4.25
CA TYR A 5 -8.95 -18.21 4.53
C TYR A 5 -8.27 -16.95 5.06
N ILE A 6 -8.79 -15.79 4.70
CA ILE A 6 -8.50 -14.52 5.37
C ILE A 6 -9.46 -14.39 6.54
N VAL A 7 -8.92 -14.27 7.75
CA VAL A 7 -9.73 -14.27 8.99
C VAL A 7 -9.83 -12.88 9.64
N LYS A 8 -8.84 -12.03 9.42
CA LYS A 8 -8.82 -10.63 9.88
C LYS A 8 -8.05 -9.77 8.90
N GLY A 9 -8.33 -8.47 8.89
CA GLY A 9 -7.56 -7.51 8.12
C GLY A 9 -7.73 -6.11 8.68
N TYR A 10 -6.62 -5.40 8.87
CA TYR A 10 -6.56 -4.05 9.37
C TYR A 10 -5.56 -3.22 8.58
N ARG A 11 -5.77 -1.90 8.59
CA ARG A 11 -4.88 -0.94 7.95
C ARG A 11 -4.76 0.33 8.79
N THR A 12 -3.72 1.09 8.58
CA THR A 12 -3.68 2.47 9.01
C THR A 12 -4.64 3.31 8.17
N ALA A 13 -4.91 4.54 8.57
CA ALA A 13 -5.38 5.53 7.62
C ALA A 13 -4.36 5.72 6.49
N VAL A 14 -4.79 6.19 5.33
CA VAL A 14 -3.89 6.57 4.23
C VAL A 14 -3.42 8.00 4.47
N GLY A 15 -2.13 8.17 4.76
CA GLY A 15 -1.47 9.46 4.92
C GLY A 15 -1.11 10.08 3.58
N LYS A 16 -1.14 11.41 3.47
CA LYS A 16 -0.75 12.14 2.27
C LYS A 16 0.73 12.54 2.32
N ALA A 17 1.57 11.87 1.54
CA ALA A 17 2.97 12.25 1.43
C ALA A 17 3.16 13.52 0.57
N PRO A 18 4.23 14.31 0.81
CA PRO A 18 5.16 14.24 1.93
C PRO A 18 4.75 15.15 3.11
N LYS A 19 3.56 15.72 3.12
CA LYS A 19 3.11 16.74 4.10
C LYS A 19 1.96 16.29 5.00
N GLY A 20 1.57 15.02 4.90
CA GLY A 20 0.46 14.44 5.66
C GLY A 20 0.82 14.10 7.11
N LEU A 21 -0.13 13.50 7.77
CA LEU A 21 -0.07 13.26 9.21
C LEU A 21 0.96 12.19 9.60
N PHE A 22 1.29 11.24 8.69
CA PHE A 22 2.29 10.19 8.94
C PHE A 22 3.72 10.56 8.58
N ARG A 23 4.00 11.79 8.12
CA ARG A 23 5.35 12.20 7.69
C ARG A 23 6.44 12.10 8.77
N PHE A 24 6.07 11.90 10.05
CA PHE A 24 6.99 11.72 11.17
C PHE A 24 6.92 10.34 11.80
N LYS A 25 6.12 9.44 11.23
CA LYS A 25 5.96 8.06 11.68
C LYS A 25 6.67 7.10 10.74
N ARG A 26 7.58 6.31 11.26
CA ARG A 26 8.34 5.35 10.46
C ARG A 26 7.43 4.28 9.86
N PRO A 27 7.69 3.82 8.61
CA PRO A 27 6.85 2.81 7.96
C PRO A 27 6.87 1.44 8.65
N ASP A 28 7.99 1.05 9.24
CA ASP A 28 8.11 -0.17 10.05
C ASP A 28 7.29 -0.10 11.35
N GLU A 29 7.24 1.07 12.01
CA GLU A 29 6.37 1.30 13.16
C GLU A 29 4.88 1.26 12.77
N LEU A 30 4.48 1.90 11.67
CA LEU A 30 3.10 1.82 11.17
C LEU A 30 2.66 0.37 10.95
N ALA A 31 3.54 -0.43 10.37
CA ALA A 31 3.30 -1.85 10.13
C ALA A 31 3.20 -2.65 11.43
N ALA A 32 4.16 -2.44 12.34
CA ALA A 32 4.20 -3.14 13.63
C ALA A 32 2.95 -2.86 14.47
N GLU A 33 2.53 -1.60 14.60
CA GLU A 33 1.33 -1.23 15.34
C GLU A 33 0.05 -1.79 14.69
N THR A 34 0.01 -1.89 13.35
CA THR A 34 -1.13 -2.53 12.66
C THR A 34 -1.21 -4.03 12.96
N ILE A 35 -0.06 -4.72 13.00
CA ILE A 35 0.01 -6.14 13.36
C ILE A 35 -0.32 -6.34 14.83
N GLU A 36 0.23 -5.53 15.73
CA GLU A 36 -0.07 -5.60 17.16
C GLU A 36 -1.58 -5.43 17.42
N TYR A 37 -2.21 -4.45 16.78
CA TYR A 37 -3.65 -4.26 16.86
C TYR A 37 -4.41 -5.50 16.39
N MET A 38 -4.02 -6.08 15.24
CA MET A 38 -4.65 -7.30 14.71
C MET A 38 -4.49 -8.49 15.67
N MET A 39 -3.34 -8.63 16.32
CA MET A 39 -3.09 -9.69 17.29
C MET A 39 -3.95 -9.52 18.55
N ASN A 40 -4.17 -8.30 19.02
CA ASN A 40 -5.05 -8.01 20.16
C ASN A 40 -6.52 -8.40 19.88
N GLU A 41 -6.94 -8.36 18.59
CA GLU A 41 -8.27 -8.82 18.14
C GLU A 41 -8.36 -10.36 17.96
N LEU A 42 -7.25 -11.08 18.17
CA LEU A 42 -7.14 -12.53 18.04
C LEU A 42 -6.49 -13.16 19.29
N PRO A 43 -7.06 -12.94 20.51
CA PRO A 43 -6.43 -13.38 21.76
C PRO A 43 -6.31 -14.90 21.90
N GLN A 44 -7.07 -15.69 21.12
CA GLN A 44 -6.99 -17.14 21.09
C GLN A 44 -5.83 -17.67 20.24
N LEU A 45 -5.15 -16.83 19.44
CA LEU A 45 -4.01 -17.22 18.62
C LEU A 45 -2.71 -17.02 19.40
N ASP A 46 -2.00 -18.13 19.66
CA ASP A 46 -0.61 -18.04 20.12
C ASP A 46 0.28 -17.50 18.99
N LYS A 47 0.99 -16.41 19.24
CA LYS A 47 1.92 -15.76 18.29
C LYS A 47 2.95 -16.75 17.72
N LYS A 48 3.39 -17.73 18.49
CA LYS A 48 4.35 -18.78 18.07
C LYS A 48 3.80 -19.73 17.00
N ARG A 49 2.50 -19.71 16.76
CA ARG A 49 1.85 -20.49 15.70
C ARG A 49 1.80 -19.75 14.35
N ILE A 50 2.34 -18.55 14.29
CA ILE A 50 2.48 -17.80 13.04
C ILE A 50 3.75 -18.31 12.35
N ASP A 51 3.61 -18.83 11.13
CA ASP A 51 4.72 -19.42 10.37
C ASP A 51 5.58 -18.39 9.66
N ASP A 52 5.02 -17.23 9.28
CA ASP A 52 5.75 -16.19 8.54
C ASP A 52 5.03 -14.83 8.58
N VAL A 53 5.79 -13.74 8.42
CA VAL A 53 5.30 -12.39 8.15
C VAL A 53 5.81 -11.94 6.79
N ILE A 54 4.93 -11.85 5.80
CA ILE A 54 5.28 -11.49 4.42
C ILE A 54 4.88 -10.05 4.15
N VAL A 55 5.87 -9.17 3.99
CA VAL A 55 5.67 -7.73 3.86
C VAL A 55 6.01 -7.26 2.44
N GLY A 56 5.04 -6.67 1.79
CA GLY A 56 5.21 -5.98 0.51
C GLY A 56 5.79 -4.57 0.73
N ASN A 57 6.83 -4.23 -0.01
CA ASN A 57 7.40 -2.90 -0.02
C ASN A 57 7.98 -2.58 -1.40
N ALA A 58 7.66 -1.40 -1.95
CA ALA A 58 8.05 -1.03 -3.30
C ALA A 58 9.46 -0.42 -3.37
N MET A 59 9.88 0.30 -2.33
CA MET A 59 11.17 1.00 -2.27
C MET A 59 11.95 0.56 -1.02
N PRO A 60 12.55 -0.65 -1.02
CA PRO A 60 13.27 -1.22 0.12
C PRO A 60 14.65 -0.55 0.31
N GLU A 61 14.64 0.71 0.73
CA GLU A 61 15.81 1.56 0.93
C GLU A 61 15.68 2.34 2.26
N ALA A 62 16.76 2.74 2.87
CA ALA A 62 16.83 3.51 4.11
C ALA A 62 15.94 2.91 5.22
N GLU A 63 14.93 3.63 5.73
CA GLU A 63 14.01 3.16 6.77
C GLU A 63 13.18 1.93 6.36
N GLN A 64 13.07 1.68 5.06
CA GLN A 64 12.41 0.51 4.47
C GLN A 64 13.42 -0.56 4.00
N GLY A 65 14.69 -0.33 4.25
CA GLY A 65 15.79 -1.18 3.80
C GLY A 65 15.95 -2.47 4.58
N LEU A 66 17.04 -3.19 4.26
CA LEU A 66 17.34 -4.51 4.80
C LEU A 66 16.20 -5.50 4.53
N ASN A 67 15.91 -6.37 5.48
CA ASN A 67 14.70 -7.20 5.47
C ASN A 67 13.65 -6.57 6.38
N MET A 68 12.94 -5.56 5.88
CA MET A 68 11.88 -4.86 6.60
C MET A 68 10.82 -5.83 7.15
N GLY A 69 10.50 -6.91 6.42
CA GLY A 69 9.55 -7.94 6.87
C GLY A 69 9.98 -8.61 8.17
N ARG A 70 11.28 -8.88 8.35
CA ARG A 70 11.78 -9.43 9.61
C ARG A 70 11.75 -8.42 10.75
N LEU A 71 12.09 -7.16 10.50
CA LEU A 71 12.01 -6.10 11.51
C LEU A 71 10.58 -5.91 11.99
N ILE A 72 9.63 -5.86 11.07
CA ILE A 72 8.20 -5.74 11.38
C ILE A 72 7.70 -6.95 12.18
N SER A 73 8.14 -8.18 11.84
CA SER A 73 7.80 -9.39 12.61
C SER A 73 8.25 -9.25 14.07
N LEU A 74 9.51 -8.84 14.29
CA LEU A 74 10.05 -8.65 15.64
C LEU A 74 9.30 -7.57 16.42
N MET A 75 9.02 -6.42 15.80
CA MET A 75 8.40 -5.28 16.46
C MET A 75 6.90 -5.53 16.73
N GLY A 76 6.16 -6.05 15.75
CA GLY A 76 4.71 -6.22 15.84
C GLY A 76 4.26 -7.43 16.64
N LEU A 77 5.08 -8.49 16.69
CA LEU A 77 4.78 -9.70 17.46
C LEU A 77 5.46 -9.72 18.84
N ASP A 78 6.53 -8.96 19.02
CA ASP A 78 7.35 -8.95 20.25
C ASP A 78 7.83 -10.35 20.66
N ILE A 79 8.21 -11.18 19.67
CA ILE A 79 8.84 -12.49 19.83
C ILE A 79 9.84 -12.75 18.71
N GLU A 80 10.82 -13.63 18.96
CA GLU A 80 11.88 -13.93 18.00
C GLU A 80 11.61 -15.16 17.12
N ASP A 81 10.59 -15.94 17.43
CA ASP A 81 10.35 -17.25 16.79
C ASP A 81 9.82 -17.13 15.36
N VAL A 82 9.12 -16.04 15.01
CA VAL A 82 8.44 -15.87 13.72
C VAL A 82 9.34 -15.20 12.70
N PRO A 83 9.68 -15.87 11.58
CA PRO A 83 10.46 -15.28 10.51
C PRO A 83 9.69 -14.15 9.80
N GLY A 84 10.39 -13.43 8.94
CA GLY A 84 9.75 -12.43 8.09
C GLY A 84 10.54 -12.23 6.80
N VAL A 85 9.83 -11.89 5.72
CA VAL A 85 10.40 -11.64 4.39
C VAL A 85 9.79 -10.40 3.75
N THR A 86 10.61 -9.67 2.99
CA THR A 86 10.18 -8.53 2.18
C THR A 86 10.04 -8.94 0.73
N VAL A 87 8.91 -8.57 0.12
CA VAL A 87 8.57 -8.89 -1.28
C VAL A 87 8.32 -7.60 -2.05
N ASN A 88 8.85 -7.51 -3.26
CA ASN A 88 8.66 -6.35 -4.13
C ASN A 88 8.05 -6.75 -5.47
N ARG A 89 6.85 -6.25 -5.74
CA ARG A 89 6.18 -6.16 -7.04
C ARG A 89 5.60 -4.75 -7.18
N TYR A 90 6.38 -3.73 -6.78
CA TYR A 90 5.95 -2.33 -6.71
C TYR A 90 4.58 -2.17 -6.04
N CYS A 91 3.65 -1.42 -6.62
CA CYS A 91 2.33 -1.15 -6.05
C CYS A 91 1.47 -2.41 -5.84
N ALA A 92 1.79 -3.53 -6.49
CA ALA A 92 1.07 -4.81 -6.32
C ALA A 92 1.67 -5.70 -5.21
N SER A 93 2.72 -5.24 -4.51
CA SER A 93 3.43 -6.05 -3.50
C SER A 93 2.51 -6.58 -2.39
N GLY A 94 1.56 -5.78 -1.91
CA GLY A 94 0.61 -6.23 -0.89
C GLY A 94 -0.30 -7.37 -1.36
N LEU A 95 -0.78 -7.33 -2.60
CA LEU A 95 -1.57 -8.43 -3.17
C LEU A 95 -0.69 -9.67 -3.43
N GLU A 96 0.57 -9.48 -3.85
CA GLU A 96 1.54 -10.55 -4.03
C GLU A 96 1.77 -11.33 -2.72
N THR A 97 1.90 -10.63 -1.58
CA THR A 97 2.10 -11.29 -0.28
C THR A 97 0.93 -12.18 0.11
N ILE A 98 -0.31 -11.73 -0.17
CA ILE A 98 -1.53 -12.54 0.06
C ILE A 98 -1.53 -13.78 -0.84
N GLY A 99 -1.14 -13.63 -2.11
CA GLY A 99 -1.00 -14.74 -3.04
C GLY A 99 0.02 -15.79 -2.57
N ILE A 100 1.20 -15.33 -2.12
CA ILE A 100 2.26 -16.20 -1.58
C ILE A 100 1.78 -16.90 -0.30
N ALA A 101 1.18 -16.17 0.65
CA ALA A 101 0.65 -16.74 1.88
C ALA A 101 -0.40 -17.83 1.60
N THR A 102 -1.34 -17.54 0.71
CA THR A 102 -2.37 -18.49 0.29
C THR A 102 -1.73 -19.77 -0.33
N ALA A 103 -0.75 -19.60 -1.23
CA ALA A 103 -0.09 -20.72 -1.87
C ALA A 103 0.72 -21.58 -0.87
N LYS A 104 1.44 -20.96 0.08
CA LYS A 104 2.16 -21.69 1.14
C LYS A 104 1.20 -22.52 2.00
N ILE A 105 0.06 -21.97 2.38
CA ILE A 105 -0.95 -22.70 3.16
C ILE A 105 -1.58 -23.82 2.32
N GLN A 106 -1.96 -23.55 1.08
CA GLN A 106 -2.55 -24.55 0.19
C GLN A 106 -1.62 -25.73 -0.09
N SER A 107 -0.32 -25.48 -0.14
CA SER A 107 0.70 -26.54 -0.34
C SER A 107 1.07 -27.28 0.95
N GLY A 108 0.55 -26.86 2.11
CA GLY A 108 0.86 -27.46 3.41
C GLY A 108 2.21 -27.05 4.01
N MET A 109 2.81 -25.96 3.50
CA MET A 109 4.07 -25.42 4.01
C MET A 109 3.86 -24.51 5.24
N ALA A 110 2.62 -24.08 5.49
CA ALA A 110 2.26 -23.21 6.59
C ALA A 110 0.78 -23.39 6.96
N ASP A 111 0.39 -22.96 8.15
CA ASP A 111 -0.98 -22.92 8.62
C ASP A 111 -1.46 -21.51 8.99
N CYS A 112 -0.54 -20.58 9.29
CA CYS A 112 -0.85 -19.21 9.68
C CYS A 112 0.20 -18.23 9.18
N ILE A 113 -0.19 -17.24 8.38
CA ILE A 113 0.72 -16.22 7.84
C ILE A 113 0.09 -14.85 7.95
N ILE A 114 0.88 -13.87 8.41
CA ILE A 114 0.55 -12.45 8.28
C ILE A 114 1.07 -11.97 6.92
N ALA A 115 0.18 -11.43 6.10
CA ALA A 115 0.50 -10.93 4.76
C ALA A 115 -0.01 -9.51 4.56
N GLY A 116 0.79 -8.65 3.96
CA GLY A 116 0.39 -7.28 3.73
C GLY A 116 1.53 -6.42 3.20
N GLY A 117 1.54 -5.15 3.55
CA GLY A 117 2.61 -4.25 3.14
C GLY A 117 2.60 -2.93 3.89
N ALA A 118 3.72 -2.24 3.81
CA ALA A 118 3.89 -0.90 4.33
C ALA A 118 4.77 -0.08 3.39
N GLU A 119 4.42 1.20 3.25
CA GLU A 119 5.16 2.15 2.42
C GLU A 119 5.06 3.55 3.02
N SER A 120 6.17 4.29 3.00
CA SER A 120 6.17 5.71 3.26
C SER A 120 6.86 6.47 2.15
N MET A 121 6.06 7.18 1.36
CA MET A 121 6.58 8.10 0.33
C MET A 121 6.93 9.46 0.92
N SER A 122 6.71 9.67 2.23
CA SER A 122 7.24 10.80 2.99
C SER A 122 8.70 10.58 3.37
N TYR A 123 9.08 9.34 3.71
CA TYR A 123 10.46 8.97 4.04
C TYR A 123 11.27 8.64 2.80
N ILE A 124 10.73 7.82 1.90
CA ILE A 124 11.47 7.35 0.73
C ILE A 124 10.82 7.91 -0.54
N PRO A 125 11.53 8.74 -1.33
CA PRO A 125 11.00 9.27 -2.57
C PRO A 125 10.77 8.16 -3.60
N MET A 126 9.87 8.41 -4.55
CA MET A 126 9.64 7.48 -5.66
C MET A 126 10.94 7.27 -6.45
N GLY A 127 11.37 6.02 -6.58
CA GLY A 127 12.65 5.64 -7.19
C GLY A 127 13.81 5.51 -6.18
N GLY A 128 13.58 5.79 -4.88
CA GLY A 128 14.61 5.74 -3.85
C GLY A 128 15.48 6.98 -3.80
N TYR A 129 16.42 7.01 -2.86
CA TYR A 129 17.39 8.11 -2.70
C TYR A 129 18.56 8.04 -3.71
N LYS A 130 18.86 6.84 -4.19
CA LYS A 130 19.96 6.63 -5.13
C LYS A 130 19.52 5.81 -6.34
N PRO A 131 18.64 6.35 -7.20
CA PRO A 131 18.27 5.64 -8.42
C PRO A 131 19.51 5.46 -9.31
N THR A 132 19.79 4.22 -9.69
CA THR A 132 20.96 3.86 -10.51
C THR A 132 20.53 2.97 -11.67
N PRO A 133 19.96 3.57 -12.75
CA PRO A 133 19.59 2.83 -13.93
C PRO A 133 20.81 2.17 -14.59
N ASP A 134 20.61 0.96 -15.12
CA ASP A 134 21.63 0.36 -15.97
C ASP A 134 21.69 1.10 -17.32
N TYR A 135 22.88 1.64 -17.63
CA TYR A 135 23.10 2.42 -18.86
C TYR A 135 22.82 1.59 -20.12
N ALA A 136 23.19 0.31 -20.14
CA ALA A 136 22.98 -0.55 -21.30
C ALA A 136 21.49 -0.79 -21.55
N THR A 137 20.68 -0.89 -20.50
CA THR A 137 19.23 -1.01 -20.56
C THR A 137 18.54 0.31 -20.87
N ALA A 138 19.05 1.43 -20.33
CA ALA A 138 18.44 2.76 -20.48
C ALA A 138 18.75 3.47 -21.82
N LYS A 139 19.53 2.84 -22.71
CA LYS A 139 19.86 3.40 -24.01
C LYS A 139 18.72 3.22 -25.03
N GLU A 140 18.92 3.73 -26.24
CA GLU A 140 17.95 3.74 -27.34
C GLU A 140 17.19 2.41 -27.49
N GLY A 141 15.87 2.49 -27.48
CA GLY A 141 14.95 1.36 -27.58
C GLY A 141 14.40 0.84 -26.25
N HIS A 142 14.97 1.26 -25.11
CA HIS A 142 14.57 0.82 -23.77
C HIS A 142 14.52 1.96 -22.75
N GLU A 143 14.44 3.21 -23.19
CA GLU A 143 14.38 4.41 -22.33
C GLU A 143 13.16 4.41 -21.42
N ASP A 144 12.09 3.76 -21.87
CA ASP A 144 10.81 3.66 -21.16
C ASP A 144 10.82 2.69 -19.96
N TYR A 145 11.86 1.84 -19.82
CA TYR A 145 11.95 0.89 -18.70
C TYR A 145 12.04 1.59 -17.34
N TYR A 146 12.57 2.80 -17.33
CA TYR A 146 12.74 3.61 -16.11
C TYR A 146 11.78 4.81 -16.04
N TRP A 147 10.75 4.86 -16.87
CA TRP A 147 9.79 5.95 -16.85
C TRP A 147 9.02 5.99 -15.54
N GLY A 148 8.83 7.21 -15.01
CA GLY A 148 7.91 7.45 -13.91
C GLY A 148 6.45 7.26 -14.32
N MET A 149 5.59 6.99 -13.35
CA MET A 149 4.18 6.64 -13.57
C MET A 149 3.38 7.72 -14.31
N GLY A 150 3.75 8.99 -14.17
CA GLY A 150 3.12 10.09 -14.91
C GLY A 150 3.34 9.98 -16.43
N LEU A 151 4.56 9.66 -16.87
CA LEU A 151 4.87 9.45 -18.29
C LEU A 151 4.16 8.22 -18.85
N THR A 152 4.12 7.13 -18.08
CA THR A 152 3.38 5.94 -18.51
C THR A 152 1.88 6.19 -18.60
N ALA A 153 1.31 7.01 -17.71
CA ALA A 153 -0.09 7.42 -17.78
C ALA A 153 -0.39 8.25 -19.03
N GLU A 154 0.48 9.21 -19.39
CA GLU A 154 0.36 9.97 -20.63
C GLU A 154 0.46 9.07 -21.88
N ALA A 155 1.35 8.06 -21.86
CA ALA A 155 1.46 7.09 -22.94
C ALA A 155 0.19 6.25 -23.10
N VAL A 156 -0.41 5.81 -22.00
CA VAL A 156 -1.70 5.09 -22.00
C VAL A 156 -2.81 6.00 -22.52
N ALA A 157 -2.91 7.23 -22.02
CA ALA A 157 -3.93 8.18 -22.47
C ALA A 157 -3.85 8.43 -23.99
N LYS A 158 -2.65 8.63 -24.51
CA LYS A 158 -2.40 8.83 -25.95
C LYS A 158 -2.74 7.59 -26.78
N GLN A 159 -2.26 6.42 -26.36
CA GLN A 159 -2.41 5.17 -27.13
C GLN A 159 -3.86 4.69 -27.15
N PHE A 160 -4.57 4.79 -26.05
CA PHE A 160 -5.94 4.32 -25.91
C PHE A 160 -6.98 5.46 -26.05
N LYS A 161 -6.55 6.67 -26.41
CA LYS A 161 -7.38 7.85 -26.65
C LYS A 161 -8.29 8.17 -25.45
N VAL A 162 -7.75 8.07 -24.22
CA VAL A 162 -8.46 8.48 -23.01
C VAL A 162 -8.37 10.00 -22.91
N SER A 163 -9.50 10.70 -23.01
CA SER A 163 -9.53 12.16 -23.01
C SER A 163 -9.20 12.74 -21.63
N ARG A 164 -8.85 14.03 -21.59
CA ARG A 164 -8.67 14.77 -20.36
C ARG A 164 -9.99 14.84 -19.56
N GLU A 165 -11.07 15.01 -20.25
CA GLU A 165 -12.42 15.08 -19.69
C GLU A 165 -12.79 13.78 -18.98
N ASP A 166 -12.55 12.62 -19.61
CA ASP A 166 -12.79 11.30 -19.01
C ASP A 166 -11.96 11.11 -17.73
N GLN A 167 -10.68 11.53 -17.75
CA GLN A 167 -9.78 11.46 -16.60
C GLN A 167 -10.27 12.32 -15.43
N ASP A 168 -10.68 13.56 -15.71
CA ASP A 168 -11.17 14.51 -14.71
C ASP A 168 -12.54 14.05 -14.14
N GLU A 169 -13.43 13.51 -14.97
CA GLU A 169 -14.72 12.94 -14.52
C GLU A 169 -14.49 11.72 -13.62
N PHE A 170 -13.60 10.83 -14.01
CA PHE A 170 -13.24 9.67 -13.18
C PHE A 170 -12.69 10.09 -11.82
N ALA A 171 -11.76 11.07 -11.81
CA ALA A 171 -11.17 11.61 -10.59
C ALA A 171 -12.22 12.28 -9.69
N PHE A 172 -13.12 13.08 -10.27
CA PHE A 172 -14.22 13.68 -9.54
C PHE A 172 -15.11 12.63 -8.87
N ASN A 173 -15.55 11.64 -9.64
CA ASN A 173 -16.40 10.55 -9.13
C ASN A 173 -15.68 9.75 -8.03
N SER A 174 -14.37 9.54 -8.15
CA SER A 174 -13.55 8.88 -7.11
C SER A 174 -13.55 9.68 -5.81
N HIS A 175 -13.32 11.00 -5.86
CA HIS A 175 -13.40 11.86 -4.68
C HIS A 175 -14.78 11.83 -4.03
N MET A 176 -15.85 11.91 -4.81
CA MET A 176 -17.23 11.89 -4.27
C MET A 176 -17.56 10.57 -3.59
N LYS A 177 -17.16 9.44 -4.18
CA LYS A 177 -17.35 8.12 -3.56
C LYS A 177 -16.57 7.98 -2.25
N ALA A 178 -15.31 8.43 -2.22
CA ALA A 178 -14.48 8.36 -1.02
C ALA A 178 -15.01 9.25 0.11
N LEU A 179 -15.42 10.48 -0.21
CA LEU A 179 -16.02 11.40 0.77
C LEU A 179 -17.31 10.83 1.35
N LYS A 180 -18.18 10.29 0.50
CA LYS A 180 -19.42 9.64 0.96
C LYS A 180 -19.13 8.46 1.89
N ALA A 181 -18.17 7.60 1.51
CA ALA A 181 -17.78 6.46 2.34
C ALA A 181 -17.22 6.89 3.71
N GLN A 182 -16.46 8.01 3.76
CA GLN A 182 -15.99 8.59 5.01
C GLN A 182 -17.09 9.23 5.85
N GLU A 183 -18.09 9.85 5.22
CA GLU A 183 -19.25 10.43 5.92
C GLU A 183 -20.19 9.36 6.48
N GLU A 184 -20.23 8.18 5.86
CA GLU A 184 -21.01 7.02 6.31
C GLU A 184 -20.19 6.07 7.23
N ASP A 185 -18.99 6.48 7.66
CA ASP A 185 -18.06 5.71 8.52
C ASP A 185 -17.77 4.27 8.03
N ARG A 186 -17.82 4.04 6.71
CA ARG A 186 -17.66 2.69 6.09
C ARG A 186 -16.29 2.06 6.31
N PHE A 187 -15.30 2.84 6.72
CA PHE A 187 -13.93 2.36 6.93
C PHE A 187 -13.54 2.28 8.41
N GLN A 188 -14.44 2.64 9.32
CA GLN A 188 -14.16 2.76 10.75
C GLN A 188 -13.61 1.45 11.35
N ASP A 189 -14.24 0.32 11.00
CA ASP A 189 -13.91 -0.99 11.56
C ASP A 189 -12.58 -1.57 11.06
N GLN A 190 -12.00 -1.00 10.02
CA GLN A 190 -10.75 -1.49 9.43
C GLN A 190 -9.54 -0.60 9.71
N ILE A 191 -9.75 0.64 10.15
CA ILE A 191 -8.68 1.61 10.39
C ILE A 191 -8.20 1.53 11.84
N VAL A 192 -6.92 1.18 11.98
CA VAL A 192 -6.23 1.22 13.28
C VAL A 192 -5.91 2.68 13.61
N PRO A 193 -6.33 3.19 14.77
CA PRO A 193 -5.91 4.51 15.25
C PRO A 193 -4.43 4.48 15.61
N ILE A 194 -3.63 5.33 14.96
CA ILE A 194 -2.18 5.40 15.15
C ILE A 194 -1.83 6.70 15.87
N GLU A 195 -1.09 6.59 16.97
CA GLU A 195 -0.53 7.74 17.66
C GLU A 195 0.74 8.23 16.97
N VAL A 196 0.81 9.52 16.70
CA VAL A 196 1.98 10.16 16.07
C VAL A 196 2.51 11.24 16.99
N GLU A 197 3.81 11.11 17.32
CA GLU A 197 4.57 12.14 18.00
C GLU A 197 5.27 13.04 16.98
N HIS A 198 5.05 14.33 17.08
CA HIS A 198 5.74 15.32 16.27
C HIS A 198 6.50 16.30 17.16
N THR A 199 7.81 16.14 17.21
CA THR A 199 8.71 17.09 17.89
C THR A 199 9.26 18.12 16.90
N PHE A 200 9.15 19.40 17.25
CA PHE A 200 9.61 20.53 16.43
C PHE A 200 10.16 21.65 17.31
N VAL A 201 10.85 22.61 16.67
CA VAL A 201 11.27 23.85 17.33
C VAL A 201 10.24 24.92 17.01
N ASN A 202 9.65 25.48 18.06
CA ASN A 202 8.65 26.55 17.94
C ASN A 202 9.28 27.91 17.57
N GLU A 203 8.45 28.91 17.34
CA GLU A 203 8.90 30.28 16.96
C GLU A 203 9.80 30.94 18.03
N ALA A 204 9.72 30.52 19.28
CA ALA A 204 10.57 30.98 20.38
C ALA A 204 11.89 30.21 20.50
N GLY A 205 12.21 29.30 19.54
CA GLY A 205 13.43 28.49 19.54
C GLY A 205 13.43 27.34 20.57
N LYS A 206 12.28 27.01 21.15
CA LYS A 206 12.13 25.93 22.14
C LYS A 206 11.61 24.64 21.47
N LYS A 207 12.16 23.51 21.96
CA LYS A 207 11.65 22.18 21.58
C LYS A 207 10.22 22.03 22.13
N GLU A 208 9.30 21.63 21.26
CA GLU A 208 7.90 21.35 21.57
C GLU A 208 7.51 20.01 20.93
N THR A 209 6.65 19.25 21.62
CA THR A 209 6.15 17.98 21.13
C THR A 209 4.62 18.04 21.06
N LYS A 210 4.06 17.63 19.93
CA LYS A 210 2.62 17.45 19.74
C LYS A 210 2.34 15.97 19.47
N ASN A 211 1.36 15.43 20.20
CA ASN A 211 0.81 14.10 19.96
C ASN A 211 -0.59 14.23 19.35
N TYR A 212 -0.87 13.39 18.36
CA TYR A 212 -2.17 13.33 17.72
C TYR A 212 -2.45 11.93 17.20
N THR A 213 -3.73 11.55 17.21
CA THR A 213 -4.19 10.25 16.67
C THR A 213 -4.60 10.40 15.21
N VAL A 214 -4.12 9.51 14.35
CA VAL A 214 -4.49 9.44 12.94
C VAL A 214 -5.38 8.22 12.72
N ASN A 215 -6.67 8.46 12.47
CA ASN A 215 -7.69 7.45 12.28
C ASN A 215 -8.61 7.72 11.08
N LYS A 216 -8.22 8.65 10.19
CA LYS A 216 -9.00 9.03 9.01
C LYS A 216 -8.11 9.23 7.80
N ASP A 217 -8.53 8.68 6.66
CA ASP A 217 -7.82 8.83 5.40
C ASP A 217 -7.71 10.29 4.98
N GLU A 218 -6.48 10.69 4.61
CA GLU A 218 -6.20 11.96 3.94
C GLU A 218 -6.35 11.76 2.43
N GLY A 219 -6.58 12.82 1.70
CA GLY A 219 -6.60 12.76 0.23
C GLY A 219 -7.93 13.16 -0.38
N PRO A 220 -9.08 12.57 -0.02
CA PRO A 220 -10.37 13.02 -0.54
C PRO A 220 -10.60 14.50 -0.25
N ARG A 221 -10.88 15.30 -1.29
CA ARG A 221 -10.99 16.76 -1.15
C ARG A 221 -12.44 17.20 -1.23
N LYS A 222 -12.95 17.76 -0.13
CA LYS A 222 -14.22 18.47 -0.12
C LYS A 222 -14.16 19.66 -1.09
N GLY A 223 -15.25 19.86 -1.85
CA GLY A 223 -15.34 20.95 -2.83
C GLY A 223 -14.67 20.70 -4.18
N THR A 224 -14.12 19.50 -4.43
CA THR A 224 -13.68 19.13 -5.78
C THR A 224 -14.87 19.19 -6.74
N ASN A 225 -14.66 19.80 -7.91
CA ASN A 225 -15.64 19.88 -9.00
C ASN A 225 -14.94 19.91 -10.36
N ILE A 226 -15.66 19.56 -11.41
CA ILE A 226 -15.13 19.50 -12.79
C ILE A 226 -14.51 20.83 -13.24
N PRO A 227 -15.15 22.01 -13.05
CA PRO A 227 -14.53 23.28 -13.46
C PRO A 227 -13.20 23.57 -12.78
N THR A 228 -12.98 23.08 -11.55
CA THR A 228 -11.71 23.25 -10.84
C THR A 228 -10.66 22.29 -11.39
N LEU A 229 -11.02 21.03 -11.67
CA LEU A 229 -10.11 20.03 -12.27
C LEU A 229 -9.65 20.49 -13.66
N ASN A 230 -10.56 20.97 -14.51
CA ASN A 230 -10.24 21.43 -15.86
C ASN A 230 -9.22 22.59 -15.91
N LYS A 231 -9.11 23.40 -14.85
CA LYS A 231 -8.12 24.51 -14.74
C LYS A 231 -6.70 24.04 -14.43
N LEU A 232 -6.54 22.78 -13.98
CA LEU A 232 -5.23 22.25 -13.62
C LEU A 232 -4.38 22.00 -14.88
N ARG A 233 -3.10 22.37 -14.79
CA ARG A 233 -2.16 22.16 -15.89
C ARG A 233 -1.61 20.73 -15.85
N PRO A 234 -1.35 20.11 -16.99
CA PRO A 234 -0.57 18.88 -17.07
C PRO A 234 0.78 19.04 -16.38
N VAL A 235 1.26 17.99 -15.71
CA VAL A 235 2.48 18.05 -14.88
C VAL A 235 3.60 17.12 -15.35
N PHE A 236 3.32 16.20 -16.30
CA PHE A 236 4.29 15.19 -16.73
C PHE A 236 4.73 15.33 -18.18
N ALA A 237 3.93 15.95 -19.05
CA ALA A 237 4.26 16.17 -20.45
C ALA A 237 3.68 17.49 -20.93
N GLU A 238 4.41 18.17 -21.83
CA GLU A 238 3.88 19.35 -22.53
C GLU A 238 2.70 18.93 -23.43
N GLY A 239 1.58 19.64 -23.34
CA GLY A 239 0.36 19.27 -24.04
C GLY A 239 -0.27 17.94 -23.56
N GLY A 240 0.15 17.44 -22.40
CA GLY A 240 -0.39 16.23 -21.78
C GLY A 240 -1.77 16.42 -21.17
N SER A 241 -2.27 15.37 -20.54
CA SER A 241 -3.61 15.31 -19.93
C SER A 241 -3.59 15.01 -18.43
N VAL A 242 -2.49 14.45 -17.92
CA VAL A 242 -2.37 14.01 -16.53
C VAL A 242 -1.99 15.19 -15.62
N THR A 243 -2.79 15.45 -14.59
CA THR A 243 -2.66 16.59 -13.68
C THR A 243 -2.57 16.13 -12.22
N ALA A 244 -2.26 17.06 -11.32
CA ALA A 244 -2.33 16.78 -9.88
C ALA A 244 -3.76 16.44 -9.37
N GLY A 245 -4.81 16.76 -10.16
CA GLY A 245 -6.21 16.49 -9.79
C GLY A 245 -6.73 15.15 -10.26
N ASN A 246 -6.16 14.58 -11.32
CA ASN A 246 -6.55 13.28 -11.87
C ASN A 246 -5.47 12.20 -11.72
N SER A 247 -4.44 12.46 -10.90
CA SER A 247 -3.41 11.50 -10.51
C SER A 247 -3.66 10.95 -9.10
N SER A 248 -3.16 9.73 -8.83
CA SER A 248 -3.08 9.19 -7.47
C SER A 248 -2.13 10.04 -6.61
N GLN A 249 -2.49 10.26 -5.36
CA GLN A 249 -1.57 10.89 -4.42
C GLN A 249 -0.40 9.95 -4.07
N MET A 250 0.73 10.52 -3.67
CA MET A 250 1.77 9.82 -2.93
C MET A 250 1.28 9.59 -1.49
N SER A 251 1.49 8.41 -0.94
CA SER A 251 0.85 8.01 0.31
C SER A 251 1.80 7.32 1.26
N ASP A 252 1.46 7.43 2.56
CA ASP A 252 2.06 6.68 3.66
C ASP A 252 1.00 5.77 4.26
N GLY A 253 1.36 4.54 4.64
CA GLY A 253 0.45 3.64 5.31
C GLY A 253 0.93 2.19 5.39
N ALA A 254 0.16 1.39 6.12
CA ALA A 254 0.36 -0.05 6.24
C ALA A 254 -1.00 -0.77 6.23
N ALA A 255 -1.02 -2.00 5.71
CA ALA A 255 -2.20 -2.85 5.72
C ALA A 255 -1.79 -4.32 5.78
N PHE A 256 -2.44 -5.09 6.65
CA PHE A 256 -2.15 -6.51 6.84
C PHE A 256 -3.42 -7.33 6.98
N VAL A 257 -3.33 -8.57 6.53
CA VAL A 257 -4.35 -9.59 6.74
C VAL A 257 -3.73 -10.84 7.39
N MET A 258 -4.53 -11.56 8.17
CA MET A 258 -4.19 -12.87 8.69
C MET A 258 -4.77 -13.94 7.77
N VAL A 259 -3.90 -14.78 7.22
CA VAL A 259 -4.27 -15.91 6.35
C VAL A 259 -4.02 -17.20 7.11
N MET A 260 -5.05 -18.06 7.22
CA MET A 260 -4.99 -19.31 7.98
C MET A 260 -5.51 -20.50 7.17
N SER A 261 -5.01 -21.69 7.52
CA SER A 261 -5.59 -22.95 7.03
C SER A 261 -7.00 -23.18 7.59
N GLU A 262 -7.83 -23.91 6.85
CA GLU A 262 -9.18 -24.29 7.29
C GLU A 262 -9.16 -25.03 8.63
N GLU A 263 -8.16 -25.87 8.84
CA GLU A 263 -7.97 -26.63 10.07
C GLU A 263 -7.77 -25.69 11.27
N MET A 264 -6.89 -24.70 11.12
CA MET A 264 -6.60 -23.73 12.18
C MET A 264 -7.79 -22.79 12.44
N VAL A 265 -8.51 -22.38 11.41
CA VAL A 265 -9.74 -21.58 11.53
C VAL A 265 -10.78 -22.32 12.37
N LYS A 266 -10.99 -23.63 12.12
CA LYS A 266 -11.91 -24.47 12.89
C LYS A 266 -11.44 -24.70 14.32
N GLU A 267 -10.15 -24.99 14.52
CA GLU A 267 -9.56 -25.20 15.85
C GLU A 267 -9.73 -23.98 16.75
N LEU A 268 -9.47 -22.78 16.21
CA LEU A 268 -9.57 -21.51 16.94
C LEU A 268 -10.99 -20.94 16.98
N ASN A 269 -11.97 -21.65 16.39
CA ASN A 269 -13.37 -21.22 16.28
C ASN A 269 -13.50 -19.80 15.71
N LEU A 270 -12.75 -19.50 14.62
CA LEU A 270 -12.77 -18.22 13.93
C LEU A 270 -13.79 -18.24 12.79
N GLU A 271 -14.34 -17.07 12.50
CA GLU A 271 -15.20 -16.86 11.33
C GLU A 271 -14.37 -16.22 10.21
N PRO A 272 -14.21 -16.89 9.04
CA PRO A 272 -13.44 -16.31 7.94
C PRO A 272 -14.18 -15.17 7.27
N VAL A 273 -13.45 -14.11 6.96
CA VAL A 273 -13.96 -12.91 6.25
C VAL A 273 -14.00 -13.14 4.74
N ALA A 274 -12.97 -13.81 4.21
CA ALA A 274 -12.83 -14.04 2.77
C ALA A 274 -11.88 -15.21 2.48
N ARG A 275 -11.81 -15.58 1.19
CA ARG A 275 -10.73 -16.41 0.65
C ARG A 275 -10.22 -15.84 -0.66
N LEU A 276 -8.95 -16.05 -0.96
CA LEU A 276 -8.42 -15.75 -2.28
C LEU A 276 -8.91 -16.81 -3.28
N VAL A 277 -9.74 -16.41 -4.23
CA VAL A 277 -10.31 -17.32 -5.24
C VAL A 277 -9.29 -17.61 -6.34
N ASN A 278 -8.61 -16.57 -6.83
CA ASN A 278 -7.60 -16.67 -7.86
C ASN A 278 -6.59 -15.52 -7.75
N TYR A 279 -5.41 -15.75 -8.29
CA TYR A 279 -4.34 -14.78 -8.38
C TYR A 279 -3.63 -14.94 -9.71
N ALA A 280 -3.40 -13.83 -10.42
CA ALA A 280 -2.65 -13.83 -11.67
C ALA A 280 -1.79 -12.58 -11.79
N ALA A 281 -0.59 -12.74 -12.39
CA ALA A 281 0.26 -11.64 -12.80
C ALA A 281 0.45 -11.69 -14.33
N ALA A 282 0.65 -10.52 -14.95
CA ALA A 282 0.93 -10.41 -16.37
C ALA A 282 1.97 -9.33 -16.63
N GLY A 283 2.92 -9.63 -17.52
CA GLY A 283 3.83 -8.64 -18.10
C GLY A 283 3.16 -7.89 -19.25
N VAL A 284 3.47 -6.60 -19.35
CA VAL A 284 3.06 -5.70 -20.45
C VAL A 284 4.23 -4.80 -20.83
N GLU A 285 4.12 -4.08 -21.94
CA GLU A 285 5.11 -3.07 -22.33
C GLU A 285 5.29 -2.05 -21.21
N PRO A 286 6.53 -1.75 -20.76
CA PRO A 286 6.80 -0.84 -19.65
C PRO A 286 6.15 0.53 -19.82
N ARG A 287 6.24 1.11 -21.02
CA ARG A 287 5.69 2.45 -21.34
C ARG A 287 4.17 2.59 -21.10
N ILE A 288 3.44 1.49 -21.15
CA ILE A 288 1.99 1.44 -20.96
C ILE A 288 1.60 0.51 -19.78
N MET A 289 2.44 0.44 -18.74
CA MET A 289 2.27 -0.48 -17.63
C MET A 289 0.85 -0.38 -16.98
N GLY A 290 0.17 0.75 -17.12
CA GLY A 290 -1.18 0.97 -16.59
C GLY A 290 -2.24 0.00 -17.13
N ILE A 291 -2.00 -0.67 -18.27
CA ILE A 291 -2.91 -1.70 -18.80
C ILE A 291 -2.68 -3.09 -18.21
N GLY A 292 -1.74 -3.24 -17.26
CA GLY A 292 -1.45 -4.54 -16.61
C GLY A 292 -2.69 -5.32 -16.20
N PRO A 293 -3.69 -4.71 -15.52
CA PRO A 293 -4.93 -5.39 -15.13
C PRO A 293 -5.74 -5.95 -16.31
N VAL A 294 -5.70 -5.29 -17.48
CA VAL A 294 -6.39 -5.78 -18.69
C VAL A 294 -5.85 -7.14 -19.15
N LYS A 295 -4.56 -7.42 -18.89
CA LYS A 295 -3.92 -8.69 -19.22
C LYS A 295 -3.96 -9.71 -18.06
N ALA A 296 -4.01 -9.24 -16.81
CA ALA A 296 -3.98 -10.12 -15.63
C ALA A 296 -5.38 -10.64 -15.26
N ILE A 297 -6.42 -9.80 -15.29
CA ILE A 297 -7.77 -10.18 -14.85
C ILE A 297 -8.38 -11.35 -15.65
N PRO A 298 -8.21 -11.45 -16.99
CA PRO A 298 -8.77 -12.56 -17.76
C PRO A 298 -8.11 -13.93 -17.52
N LYS A 299 -6.94 -13.97 -16.87
CA LYS A 299 -6.23 -15.22 -16.54
C LYS A 299 -6.86 -15.92 -15.33
#